data_de90c75ed6fbc803a24d4833f0db53c0
#
_entry.id   de90c75ed6fbc803a24d4833f0db53c0
#
_cell.length_a   1.000
_cell.length_b   1.000
_cell.length_c   1.000
_cell.angle_alpha   90.00
_cell.angle_beta   90.00
_cell.angle_gamma   90.00
#
_symmetry.space_group_name_H-M   'P 1'
#
loop_
_entity.id
_entity.type
_entity.pdbx_description
1 polymer ?
#
loop_
_entity_poly.entity_id
_entity_poly.type
_entity_poly.pdbx_seq_one_letter_code
_entity_poly.pdbx_strand_id
1 'polypeptide(L)'
;MEAIARLNNVPTSTRKMRLVADLVRGKRVGHALSILKFTPNHGSIKLEKLLLSAVANWQAKNPDEKLEDADLYIKTIQVDGGRMLKRLRPAPQGRAHRIRKRSNHVTLVVDAFSTDVTADEVQTKENSN
;
A
#
# COMPACT_ATOMS: atom_id res chain seq x y z
N MET A 1 -3.29 -16.72 -5.58
CA MET A 1 -3.26 -15.71 -6.65
C MET A 1 -3.11 -14.32 -6.07
N GLU A 2 -2.26 -13.53 -6.69
CA GLU A 2 -2.03 -12.17 -6.28
C GLU A 2 -3.01 -11.22 -6.96
N ALA A 3 -3.41 -10.17 -6.26
CA ALA A 3 -4.16 -9.07 -6.85
C ALA A 3 -3.37 -7.80 -6.65
N ILE A 4 -3.31 -6.99 -7.69
CA ILE A 4 -2.52 -5.76 -7.72
C ILE A 4 -3.46 -4.57 -7.84
N ALA A 5 -3.19 -3.54 -7.05
CA ALA A 5 -3.84 -2.24 -7.19
C ALA A 5 -2.77 -1.17 -7.27
N ARG A 6 -2.98 -0.20 -8.14
CA ARG A 6 -2.03 0.90 -8.35
C ARG A 6 -2.73 2.23 -8.17
N LEU A 7 -2.04 3.14 -7.52
CA LEU A 7 -2.48 4.51 -7.36
C LEU A 7 -1.39 5.41 -7.92
N ASN A 8 -1.66 6.00 -9.09
CA ASN A 8 -0.67 6.78 -9.82
C ASN A 8 -0.88 8.27 -9.57
N ASN A 9 0.21 9.02 -9.65
CA ASN A 9 0.19 10.49 -9.60
C ASN A 9 -0.43 11.05 -8.31
N VAL A 10 -0.05 10.47 -7.19
CA VAL A 10 -0.49 10.97 -5.87
C VAL A 10 0.29 12.26 -5.56
N PRO A 11 -0.39 13.39 -5.31
CA PRO A 11 0.27 14.68 -5.12
C PRO A 11 0.86 14.85 -3.71
N THR A 12 1.65 13.90 -3.28
CA THR A 12 2.36 13.95 -1.99
C THR A 12 3.80 13.52 -2.20
N SER A 13 4.68 13.85 -1.25
CA SER A 13 6.06 13.43 -1.37
C SER A 13 6.18 11.90 -1.15
N THR A 14 7.09 11.29 -1.87
CA THR A 14 7.38 9.87 -1.77
C THR A 14 7.76 9.48 -0.34
N ARG A 15 8.58 10.30 0.30
CA ARG A 15 9.06 10.06 1.65
C ARG A 15 7.92 9.99 2.66
N LYS A 16 6.97 10.93 2.58
CA LYS A 16 5.81 10.95 3.48
C LYS A 16 4.89 9.76 3.26
N MET A 17 4.70 9.38 1.99
CA MET A 17 3.88 8.22 1.67
C MET A 17 4.53 6.92 2.15
N ARG A 18 5.86 6.82 2.07
CA ARG A 18 6.60 5.63 2.55
C ARG A 18 6.44 5.40 4.04
N LEU A 19 6.34 6.47 4.82
CA LEU A 19 6.10 6.34 6.26
C LEU A 19 4.80 5.60 6.55
N VAL A 20 3.74 5.94 5.83
CA VAL A 20 2.45 5.28 5.99
C VAL A 20 2.49 3.85 5.44
N ALA A 21 3.14 3.65 4.30
CA ALA A 21 3.28 2.32 3.71
C ALA A 21 4.01 1.34 4.63
N ASP A 22 5.02 1.81 5.35
CA ASP A 22 5.78 0.98 6.27
C ASP A 22 4.94 0.46 7.44
N LEU A 23 3.91 1.21 7.82
CA LEU A 23 3.01 0.80 8.91
C LEU A 23 2.18 -0.42 8.57
N VAL A 24 1.89 -0.63 7.29
CA VAL A 24 0.98 -1.69 6.85
C VAL A 24 1.67 -2.82 6.09
N ARG A 25 2.96 -2.68 5.80
CA ARG A 25 3.68 -3.71 5.05
C ARG A 25 3.71 -5.03 5.79
N GLY A 26 3.30 -6.10 5.12
CA GLY A 26 3.28 -7.44 5.67
C GLY A 26 2.15 -7.73 6.65
N LYS A 27 1.25 -6.79 6.85
CA LYS A 27 0.12 -6.95 7.77
C LYS A 27 -1.07 -7.59 7.06
N ARG A 28 -1.93 -8.24 7.84
CA ARG A 28 -3.20 -8.75 7.32
C ARG A 28 -4.10 -7.58 6.95
N VAL A 29 -4.94 -7.78 5.95
CA VAL A 29 -5.79 -6.71 5.40
C VAL A 29 -6.68 -6.08 6.47
N GLY A 30 -7.34 -6.88 7.31
CA GLY A 30 -8.19 -6.34 8.38
C GLY A 30 -7.42 -5.47 9.35
N HIS A 31 -6.24 -5.91 9.77
CA HIS A 31 -5.38 -5.16 10.67
C HIS A 31 -4.84 -3.88 10.00
N ALA A 32 -4.44 -4.00 8.74
CA ALA A 32 -3.95 -2.85 7.97
C ALA A 32 -5.03 -1.78 7.79
N LEU A 33 -6.27 -2.17 7.52
CA LEU A 33 -7.39 -1.23 7.42
C LEU A 33 -7.61 -0.48 8.73
N SER A 34 -7.52 -1.17 9.85
CA SER A 34 -7.65 -0.54 11.17
C SER A 34 -6.53 0.46 11.42
N ILE A 35 -5.29 0.09 11.08
CA ILE A 35 -4.14 0.99 11.22
C ILE A 35 -4.33 2.25 10.38
N LEU A 36 -4.71 2.10 9.11
CA LEU A 36 -4.89 3.23 8.20
C LEU A 36 -6.04 4.14 8.62
N LYS A 37 -7.12 3.54 9.15
CA LYS A 37 -8.28 4.31 9.60
C LYS A 37 -7.94 5.25 10.76
N PHE A 38 -7.08 4.80 11.67
CA PHE A 38 -6.73 5.57 12.86
C PHE A 38 -5.41 6.35 12.74
N THR A 39 -4.72 6.23 11.61
CA THR A 39 -3.50 6.98 11.35
C THR A 39 -3.85 8.40 10.88
N PRO A 40 -3.36 9.45 11.55
CA PRO A 40 -3.72 10.83 11.18
C PRO A 40 -3.00 11.38 9.96
N ASN A 41 -2.10 10.63 9.36
CA ASN A 41 -1.32 11.09 8.22
C ASN A 41 -2.21 11.23 6.97
N HIS A 42 -1.91 12.25 6.16
CA HIS A 42 -2.71 12.58 4.98
C HIS A 42 -2.76 11.45 3.95
N GLY A 43 -1.67 10.70 3.80
CA GLY A 43 -1.61 9.58 2.86
C GLY A 43 -2.41 8.36 3.28
N SER A 44 -2.79 8.25 4.55
CA SER A 44 -3.47 7.05 5.05
C SER A 44 -4.84 6.83 4.40
N ILE A 45 -5.59 7.90 4.13
CA ILE A 45 -6.91 7.82 3.48
C ILE A 45 -6.77 7.25 2.08
N LYS A 46 -5.75 7.69 1.35
CA LYS A 46 -5.49 7.22 -0.02
C LYS A 46 -5.07 5.76 -0.04
N LEU A 47 -4.22 5.35 0.90
CA LEU A 47 -3.80 3.96 1.01
C LEU A 47 -4.94 3.05 1.46
N GLU A 48 -5.83 3.52 2.31
CA GLU A 48 -7.02 2.78 2.70
C GLU A 48 -7.89 2.46 1.48
N LYS A 49 -8.15 3.46 0.65
CA LYS A 49 -8.91 3.27 -0.59
C LYS A 49 -8.21 2.33 -1.56
N LEU A 50 -6.89 2.44 -1.68
CA LEU A 50 -6.10 1.57 -2.52
C LEU A 50 -6.17 0.12 -2.04
N LEU A 51 -6.10 -0.09 -0.73
CA LEU A 51 -6.20 -1.43 -0.14
C LEU A 51 -7.58 -2.04 -0.39
N LEU A 52 -8.65 -1.25 -0.26
CA LEU A 52 -10.00 -1.71 -0.58
C LEU A 52 -10.13 -2.08 -2.06
N SER A 53 -9.49 -1.31 -2.95
CA SER A 53 -9.44 -1.62 -4.37
C SER A 53 -8.72 -2.93 -4.64
N ALA A 54 -7.60 -3.16 -3.97
CA ALA A 54 -6.83 -4.41 -4.12
C ALA A 54 -7.65 -5.62 -3.66
N VAL A 55 -8.38 -5.48 -2.55
CA VAL A 55 -9.25 -6.54 -2.04
C VAL A 55 -10.38 -6.84 -3.03
N ALA A 56 -10.98 -5.80 -3.61
CA ALA A 56 -12.02 -5.96 -4.62
C ALA A 56 -11.47 -6.65 -5.88
N ASN A 57 -10.26 -6.32 -6.29
CA ASN A 57 -9.60 -6.97 -7.43
C ASN A 57 -9.34 -8.45 -7.15
N TRP A 58 -8.91 -8.77 -5.93
CA TRP A 58 -8.71 -10.17 -5.54
C TRP A 58 -10.02 -10.95 -5.57
N GLN A 59 -11.09 -10.36 -5.05
CA GLN A 59 -12.40 -10.98 -5.05
C GLN A 59 -12.94 -11.22 -6.47
N ALA A 60 -12.66 -10.29 -7.38
CA ALA A 60 -13.03 -10.44 -8.79
C ALA A 60 -12.30 -11.60 -9.47
N LYS A 61 -11.04 -11.84 -9.08
CA LYS A 61 -10.25 -12.97 -9.59
C LYS A 61 -10.65 -14.29 -8.96
N ASN A 62 -11.21 -14.28 -7.75
CA ASN A 62 -11.58 -15.48 -7.00
C ASN A 62 -13.04 -15.38 -6.54
N PRO A 63 -14.01 -15.43 -7.50
CA PRO A 63 -15.43 -15.21 -7.16
C PRO A 63 -16.03 -16.29 -6.28
N ASP A 64 -15.46 -17.48 -6.29
CA ASP A 64 -15.95 -18.61 -5.50
C ASP A 64 -15.45 -18.62 -4.05
N GLU A 65 -14.48 -17.78 -3.73
CA GLU A 65 -13.90 -17.71 -2.40
C GLU A 65 -14.48 -16.55 -1.60
N LYS A 66 -14.74 -16.79 -0.33
CA LYS A 66 -15.20 -15.76 0.58
C LYS A 66 -14.01 -14.99 1.14
N LEU A 67 -14.13 -13.68 1.24
CA LEU A 67 -13.08 -12.83 1.82
C LEU A 67 -12.76 -13.22 3.27
N GLU A 68 -13.77 -13.64 4.02
CA GLU A 68 -13.60 -14.03 5.42
C GLU A 68 -12.73 -15.27 5.59
N ASP A 69 -12.82 -16.21 4.63
CA ASP A 69 -12.06 -17.45 4.68
C ASP A 69 -10.69 -17.34 4.03
N ALA A 70 -10.45 -16.30 3.26
CA ALA A 70 -9.25 -16.18 2.43
C ALA A 70 -8.02 -15.69 3.17
N ASP A 71 -8.19 -15.02 4.30
CA ASP A 71 -7.09 -14.52 5.14
C ASP A 71 -6.07 -13.72 4.33
N LEU A 72 -6.54 -12.64 3.70
CA LEU A 72 -5.70 -11.80 2.84
C LEU A 72 -4.67 -11.01 3.65
N TYR A 73 -3.49 -10.84 3.08
CA TYR A 73 -2.44 -10.03 3.66
C TYR A 73 -1.79 -9.16 2.59
N ILE A 74 -1.13 -8.10 3.02
CA ILE A 74 -0.39 -7.22 2.13
C ILE A 74 0.98 -7.87 1.87
N LYS A 75 1.13 -8.45 0.69
CA LYS A 75 2.36 -9.12 0.31
C LYS A 75 3.46 -8.11 0.01
N THR A 76 3.14 -7.10 -0.77
CA THR A 76 4.09 -6.08 -1.20
C THR A 76 3.38 -4.74 -1.28
N ILE A 77 4.04 -3.70 -0.80
CA ILE A 77 3.61 -2.33 -1.02
C ILE A 77 4.85 -1.52 -1.36
N GLN A 78 4.82 -0.86 -2.52
CA GLN A 78 5.94 -0.08 -3.04
C GLN A 78 5.48 1.34 -3.34
N VAL A 79 6.28 2.29 -2.94
CA VAL A 79 6.05 3.71 -3.22
C VAL A 79 7.20 4.21 -4.09
N ASP A 80 6.89 4.51 -5.32
CA ASP A 80 7.87 4.96 -6.30
C ASP A 80 7.75 6.45 -6.55
N GLY A 81 8.87 7.11 -6.85
CA GLY A 81 8.88 8.52 -7.20
C GLY A 81 8.16 8.76 -8.52
N GLY A 82 7.30 9.76 -8.54
CA GLY A 82 6.59 10.17 -9.73
C GLY A 82 7.10 11.46 -10.29
N ARG A 83 6.32 12.03 -11.19
CA ARG A 83 6.65 13.29 -11.86
C ARG A 83 6.68 14.44 -10.86
N MET A 84 7.65 15.31 -11.00
CA MET A 84 7.80 16.48 -10.14
C MET A 84 7.49 17.74 -10.94
N LEU A 85 6.60 18.55 -10.41
CA LEU A 85 6.29 19.87 -10.97
C LEU A 85 7.10 20.93 -10.25
N LYS A 86 7.78 21.77 -10.99
CA LYS A 86 8.56 22.87 -10.44
C LYS A 86 7.74 24.16 -10.49
N ARG A 87 7.67 24.84 -9.36
CA ARG A 87 6.97 26.12 -9.23
C ARG A 87 7.88 27.14 -8.57
N LEU A 88 7.58 28.41 -8.75
CA LEU A 88 8.32 29.50 -8.14
C LEU A 88 7.43 30.20 -7.11
N ARG A 89 8.04 30.52 -5.99
CA ARG A 89 7.40 31.32 -4.94
C ARG A 89 8.14 32.63 -4.78
N PRO A 90 7.45 33.77 -4.81
CA PRO A 90 8.11 35.07 -4.55
C PRO A 90 8.76 35.10 -3.18
N ALA A 91 9.96 35.65 -3.15
CA ALA A 91 10.72 35.82 -1.92
C ALA A 91 11.09 37.29 -1.74
N PRO A 92 11.46 37.71 -0.50
CA PRO A 92 11.91 39.08 -0.28
C PRO A 92 13.08 39.46 -1.17
N GLN A 93 13.20 40.77 -1.46
CA GLN A 93 14.28 41.36 -2.29
C GLN A 93 14.29 40.90 -3.74
N GLY A 94 13.11 40.63 -4.31
CA GLY A 94 12.98 40.26 -5.72
C GLY A 94 13.51 38.88 -6.06
N ARG A 95 13.83 38.06 -5.07
CA ARG A 95 14.27 36.69 -5.30
C ARG A 95 13.07 35.75 -5.44
N ALA A 96 13.28 34.62 -6.09
CA ALA A 96 12.28 33.58 -6.21
C ALA A 96 12.83 32.28 -5.64
N HIS A 97 12.06 31.62 -4.78
CA HIS A 97 12.37 30.30 -4.27
C HIS A 97 11.67 29.23 -5.08
N ARG A 98 12.37 28.16 -5.35
CA ARG A 98 11.82 27.02 -6.08
C ARG A 98 10.97 26.16 -5.14
N ILE A 99 9.78 25.80 -5.60
CA ILE A 99 8.92 24.84 -4.92
C ILE A 99 8.83 23.62 -5.82
N ARG A 100 9.09 22.45 -5.22
CA ARG A 100 8.99 21.18 -5.94
C ARG A 100 7.69 20.49 -5.51
N LYS A 101 6.75 20.40 -6.44
CA LYS A 101 5.51 19.65 -6.24
C LYS A 101 5.76 18.20 -6.63
N ARG A 102 6.05 17.38 -5.63
CA ARG A 102 6.39 15.98 -5.86
C ARG A 102 5.12 15.13 -5.94
N SER A 103 5.22 14.05 -6.69
CA SER A 103 4.18 13.04 -6.75
C SER A 103 4.79 11.67 -6.57
N ASN A 104 3.94 10.68 -6.33
CA ASN A 104 4.39 9.31 -6.18
C ASN A 104 3.39 8.35 -6.81
N HIS A 105 3.85 7.13 -7.01
CA HIS A 105 3.04 6.01 -7.47
C HIS A 105 3.11 4.90 -6.44
N VAL A 106 1.96 4.41 -6.01
CA VAL A 106 1.89 3.32 -5.04
C VAL A 106 1.40 2.06 -5.74
N THR A 107 2.15 0.98 -5.59
CA THR A 107 1.75 -0.35 -6.06
C THR A 107 1.55 -1.23 -4.84
N LEU A 108 0.37 -1.80 -4.71
CA LEU A 108 0.01 -2.65 -3.58
C LEU A 108 -0.42 -4.02 -4.11
N VAL A 109 0.18 -5.07 -3.56
CA VAL A 109 -0.12 -6.45 -3.92
C VAL A 109 -0.67 -7.14 -2.69
N VAL A 110 -1.86 -7.70 -2.81
CA VAL A 110 -2.46 -8.55 -1.77
C VAL A 110 -2.48 -10.00 -2.26
N ASP A 111 -2.33 -10.91 -1.32
CA ASP A 111 -2.37 -12.34 -1.59
C ASP A 111 -3.08 -13.03 -0.44
N ALA A 112 -3.59 -14.21 -0.70
CA ALA A 112 -4.18 -15.06 0.32
C ALA A 112 -3.13 -16.03 0.85
N PHE A 113 -3.17 -16.29 2.14
CA PHE A 113 -2.43 -17.44 2.67
C PHE A 113 -3.09 -18.70 2.11
N SER A 114 -2.46 -19.30 1.11
CA SER A 114 -2.99 -20.53 0.56
C SER A 114 -2.79 -21.67 1.57
N THR A 115 -3.75 -22.57 1.62
CA THR A 115 -3.66 -23.76 2.46
C THR A 115 -2.43 -24.59 2.15
N ASP A 116 -2.02 -24.63 0.88
CA ASP A 116 -0.86 -25.37 0.44
C ASP A 116 0.44 -24.79 0.98
N VAL A 117 0.63 -23.46 0.88
CA VAL A 117 1.81 -22.78 1.40
C VAL A 117 1.83 -22.87 2.94
N THR A 118 0.68 -22.69 3.59
CA THR A 118 0.58 -22.79 5.03
C THR A 118 0.90 -24.20 5.52
N ALA A 119 0.44 -25.23 4.80
CA ALA A 119 0.74 -26.61 5.13
C ALA A 119 2.24 -26.90 5.03
N ASP A 120 2.89 -26.42 3.98
CA ASP A 120 4.33 -26.57 3.78
C ASP A 120 5.13 -25.85 4.87
N GLU A 121 4.73 -24.66 5.26
CA GLU A 121 5.36 -23.91 6.33
C GLU A 121 5.21 -24.61 7.68
N VAL A 122 4.03 -25.15 7.97
CA VAL A 122 3.78 -25.90 9.20
C VAL A 122 4.64 -27.14 9.24
N GLN A 123 4.72 -27.90 8.14
CA GLN A 123 5.56 -29.09 8.05
C GLN A 123 7.03 -28.76 8.25
N THR A 124 7.51 -27.67 7.67
CA THR A 124 8.89 -27.20 7.83
C THR A 124 9.19 -26.86 9.28
N LYS A 125 8.27 -26.19 9.98
CA LYS A 125 8.43 -25.83 11.38
C LYS A 125 8.44 -27.08 12.28
N GLU A 126 7.58 -28.05 12.01
CA GLU A 126 7.55 -29.30 12.75
C GLU A 126 8.84 -30.10 12.56
N ASN A 127 9.38 -30.11 11.33
CA ASN A 127 10.62 -30.83 11.05
C ASN A 127 11.86 -30.11 11.59
N SER A 128 11.79 -28.82 11.89
CA SER A 128 12.91 -28.05 12.43
C SER A 128 13.01 -28.11 13.96
N ASN A 129 12.06 -28.72 14.61
CA ASN A 129 12.06 -28.98 16.05
C ASN A 129 12.56 -30.40 16.31
#